data_45fff5b045de21ed77dc38b7443de8c4
#
_entry.id   45fff5b045de21ed77dc38b7443de8c4
#
_cell.length_a   1.000
_cell.length_b   1.000
_cell.length_c   1.000
_cell.angle_alpha   90.00
_cell.angle_beta   90.00
_cell.angle_gamma   90.00
#
_symmetry.space_group_name_H-M   'P 1'
#
loop_
_entity.id
_entity.type
_entity.pdbx_description
1 polymer ?
#
loop_
_entity_poly.entity_id
_entity_poly.type
_entity_poly.pdbx_seq_one_letter_code
_entity_poly.pdbx_strand_id
1 'polypeptide(L)'
;MKQKYKLIDLFCGAGGMSLGFVDERFNGEFESILAIDNDEAAVATYNENFGDDNHCYHENIELWLQNNTVPKADVIIGGPPCQGFSLLNKNRDGDARRQLWEPYMDIVAQSEASVFVMENVQGLLKSSEFNDIHSRATELGFELLNPLVLNTADYGVPQTRKRAIIVGVKTDHFDCFDVVPAFPPPPTHQNPSAGGKLPAWRTVKEFIDDLPEPE
;
A
#
# COMPACT_ATOMS: atom_id res chain seq x y z
N MET A 1 -8.47 26.72 2.37
CA MET A 1 -8.44 25.25 2.47
C MET A 1 -7.04 24.86 2.90
N LYS A 2 -6.88 23.89 3.81
CA LYS A 2 -5.55 23.35 4.17
C LYS A 2 -5.00 22.63 2.94
N GLN A 3 -3.73 22.81 2.61
CA GLN A 3 -3.09 22.10 1.50
C GLN A 3 -3.06 20.60 1.84
N LYS A 4 -3.54 19.76 0.92
CA LYS A 4 -3.49 18.31 1.07
C LYS A 4 -2.10 17.78 0.69
N TYR A 5 -1.69 16.66 1.29
CA TYR A 5 -0.50 15.94 0.92
C TYR A 5 -0.73 15.17 -0.39
N LYS A 6 0.24 15.22 -1.29
CA LYS A 6 0.17 14.55 -2.59
C LYS A 6 0.53 13.08 -2.48
N LEU A 7 -0.35 12.23 -2.99
CA LEU A 7 -0.25 10.78 -2.96
C LEU A 7 -0.09 10.21 -4.37
N ILE A 8 0.83 9.26 -4.54
CA ILE A 8 0.92 8.39 -5.73
C ILE A 8 0.59 6.96 -5.29
N ASP A 9 -0.31 6.29 -6.03
CA ASP A 9 -0.69 4.88 -5.78
C ASP A 9 -0.25 3.99 -6.94
N LEU A 10 0.66 3.06 -6.67
CA LEU A 10 1.26 2.16 -7.65
C LEU A 10 0.71 0.75 -7.48
N PHE A 11 0.34 0.10 -8.60
CA PHE A 11 -0.39 -1.17 -8.57
C PHE A 11 -1.69 -1.00 -7.79
N CYS A 12 -2.39 0.09 -8.09
CA CYS A 12 -3.45 0.64 -7.27
C CYS A 12 -4.73 -0.22 -7.23
N GLY A 13 -4.91 -1.12 -8.22
CA GLY A 13 -6.16 -1.85 -8.35
C GLY A 13 -7.35 -0.88 -8.44
N ALA A 14 -8.43 -1.19 -7.77
CA ALA A 14 -9.62 -0.33 -7.69
C ALA A 14 -9.51 0.78 -6.62
N GLY A 15 -8.31 1.05 -6.07
CA GLY A 15 -8.07 2.14 -5.12
C GLY A 15 -8.32 1.82 -3.64
N GLY A 16 -8.31 0.53 -3.27
CA GLY A 16 -8.61 0.16 -1.89
C GLY A 16 -7.62 0.73 -0.86
N MET A 17 -6.34 0.91 -1.24
CA MET A 17 -5.34 1.55 -0.37
C MET A 17 -5.50 3.07 -0.38
N SER A 18 -5.67 3.68 -1.54
CA SER A 18 -5.94 5.12 -1.68
C SER A 18 -7.13 5.58 -0.85
N LEU A 19 -8.20 4.79 -0.77
CA LEU A 19 -9.39 5.11 0.02
C LEU A 19 -9.04 5.41 1.48
N GLY A 20 -8.13 4.65 2.08
CA GLY A 20 -7.70 4.87 3.46
C GLY A 20 -6.96 6.19 3.70
N PHE A 21 -6.42 6.82 2.65
CA PHE A 21 -5.69 8.09 2.72
C PHE A 21 -6.56 9.29 2.35
N VAL A 22 -7.42 9.16 1.34
CA VAL A 22 -8.13 10.30 0.76
C VAL A 22 -9.52 10.51 1.33
N ASP A 23 -10.14 9.49 1.92
CA ASP A 23 -11.50 9.56 2.46
C ASP A 23 -11.56 10.38 3.75
N GLU A 24 -12.47 11.33 3.80
CA GLU A 24 -12.66 12.22 4.96
C GLU A 24 -13.02 11.46 6.25
N ARG A 25 -13.59 10.25 6.14
CA ARG A 25 -13.83 9.36 7.30
C ARG A 25 -12.55 8.93 8.01
N PHE A 26 -11.39 9.01 7.30
CA PHE A 26 -10.06 8.68 7.80
C PHE A 26 -9.12 9.89 7.86
N ASN A 27 -9.63 11.09 8.00
CA ASN A 27 -8.98 12.39 8.02
C ASN A 27 -8.89 13.13 6.68
N GLY A 28 -8.88 12.45 5.54
CA GLY A 28 -8.93 13.07 4.20
C GLY A 28 -7.82 14.07 3.88
N GLU A 29 -6.65 13.95 4.54
CA GLU A 29 -5.56 14.93 4.40
C GLU A 29 -4.71 14.72 3.13
N PHE A 30 -5.01 13.69 2.35
CA PHE A 30 -4.27 13.36 1.13
C PHE A 30 -5.11 13.59 -0.13
N GLU A 31 -4.41 13.81 -1.23
CA GLU A 31 -4.93 13.97 -2.58
C GLU A 31 -4.17 13.01 -3.50
N SER A 32 -4.88 12.09 -4.15
CA SER A 32 -4.26 11.24 -5.17
C SER A 32 -4.01 12.04 -6.43
N ILE A 33 -2.75 12.14 -6.86
CA ILE A 33 -2.34 12.91 -8.03
C ILE A 33 -1.91 12.04 -9.21
N LEU A 34 -1.61 10.78 -8.95
CA LEU A 34 -1.21 9.77 -9.93
C LEU A 34 -1.53 8.38 -9.37
N ALA A 35 -2.10 7.55 -10.20
CA ALA A 35 -2.21 6.12 -9.93
C ALA A 35 -1.86 5.31 -11.19
N ILE A 36 -1.35 4.10 -11.04
CA ILE A 36 -0.96 3.23 -12.15
C ILE A 36 -1.39 1.79 -11.85
N ASP A 37 -2.08 1.17 -12.79
CA ASP A 37 -2.35 -0.27 -12.79
C ASP A 37 -2.41 -0.80 -14.22
N ASN A 38 -2.17 -2.10 -14.41
CA ASN A 38 -2.21 -2.76 -15.71
C ASN A 38 -3.54 -3.49 -15.98
N ASP A 39 -4.51 -3.39 -15.07
CA ASP A 39 -5.86 -3.93 -15.24
C ASP A 39 -6.85 -2.81 -15.62
N GLU A 40 -7.42 -2.90 -16.85
CA GLU A 40 -8.31 -1.89 -17.38
C GLU A 40 -9.57 -1.67 -16.52
N ALA A 41 -10.16 -2.75 -16.00
CA ALA A 41 -11.36 -2.67 -15.17
C ALA A 41 -11.08 -2.04 -13.81
N ALA A 42 -9.92 -2.34 -13.24
CA ALA A 42 -9.44 -1.73 -12.00
C ALA A 42 -9.23 -0.22 -12.17
N VAL A 43 -8.53 0.19 -13.24
CA VAL A 43 -8.30 1.61 -13.56
C VAL A 43 -9.61 2.36 -13.79
N ALA A 44 -10.56 1.77 -14.53
CA ALA A 44 -11.88 2.38 -14.74
C ALA A 44 -12.60 2.60 -13.40
N THR A 45 -12.60 1.61 -12.52
CA THR A 45 -13.17 1.71 -11.17
C THR A 45 -12.46 2.76 -10.31
N TYR A 46 -11.12 2.83 -10.40
CA TYR A 46 -10.35 3.84 -9.67
C TYR A 46 -10.75 5.25 -10.10
N ASN A 47 -10.73 5.52 -11.41
CA ASN A 47 -11.08 6.84 -11.96
C ASN A 47 -12.52 7.26 -11.65
N GLU A 48 -13.46 6.31 -11.60
CA GLU A 48 -14.85 6.59 -11.21
C GLU A 48 -14.95 7.03 -9.73
N ASN A 49 -14.11 6.51 -8.85
CA ASN A 49 -14.20 6.74 -7.40
C ASN A 49 -13.29 7.87 -6.89
N PHE A 50 -12.17 8.17 -7.55
CA PHE A 50 -11.12 9.03 -6.98
C PHE A 50 -10.83 10.30 -7.77
N GLY A 51 -11.46 10.58 -8.88
CA GLY A 51 -11.22 11.83 -9.53
C GLY A 51 -11.89 12.07 -10.85
N ASP A 52 -12.21 13.33 -11.06
CA ASP A 52 -12.77 13.82 -12.33
C ASP A 52 -11.69 13.92 -13.44
N ASP A 53 -10.39 13.83 -13.08
CA ASP A 53 -9.26 14.15 -13.96
C ASP A 53 -8.59 12.91 -14.59
N ASN A 54 -9.17 11.69 -14.43
CA ASN A 54 -8.62 10.44 -14.97
C ASN A 54 -7.11 10.30 -14.72
N HIS A 55 -6.66 10.51 -13.49
CA HIS A 55 -5.26 10.46 -13.10
C HIS A 55 -4.73 9.04 -12.82
N CYS A 56 -5.57 8.02 -12.95
CA CYS A 56 -5.15 6.62 -12.94
C CYS A 56 -4.90 6.14 -14.38
N TYR A 57 -3.69 5.66 -14.64
CA TYR A 57 -3.23 5.22 -15.95
C TYR A 57 -3.34 3.70 -16.08
N HIS A 58 -4.02 3.25 -17.15
CA HIS A 58 -4.00 1.84 -17.56
C HIS A 58 -2.71 1.58 -18.34
N GLU A 59 -1.62 1.26 -17.67
CA GLU A 59 -0.33 1.01 -18.29
C GLU A 59 0.56 0.12 -17.42
N ASN A 60 1.51 -0.57 -18.07
CA ASN A 60 2.63 -1.19 -17.37
C ASN A 60 3.52 -0.10 -16.77
N ILE A 61 3.89 -0.23 -15.49
CA ILE A 61 4.64 0.78 -14.75
C ILE A 61 6.02 1.09 -15.38
N GLU A 62 6.68 0.08 -15.97
CA GLU A 62 7.99 0.27 -16.61
C GLU A 62 7.85 1.08 -17.91
N LEU A 63 6.79 0.84 -18.69
CA LEU A 63 6.46 1.62 -19.88
C LEU A 63 6.05 3.04 -19.52
N TRP A 64 5.25 3.18 -18.45
CA TRP A 64 4.86 4.50 -17.97
C TRP A 64 6.09 5.35 -17.59
N LEU A 65 7.05 4.77 -16.85
CA LEU A 65 8.30 5.42 -16.47
C LEU A 65 9.17 5.84 -17.65
N GLN A 66 9.15 5.07 -18.75
CA GLN A 66 9.92 5.41 -19.96
C GLN A 66 9.35 6.60 -20.70
N ASN A 67 8.04 6.82 -20.62
CA ASN A 67 7.33 7.79 -21.45
C ASN A 67 6.88 9.05 -20.70
N ASN A 68 6.95 9.03 -19.34
CA ASN A 68 6.40 10.10 -18.51
C ASN A 68 7.42 10.60 -17.49
N THR A 69 7.15 11.78 -16.95
CA THR A 69 7.90 12.34 -15.82
C THR A 69 7.11 12.11 -14.54
N VAL A 70 7.77 11.58 -13.51
CA VAL A 70 7.16 11.37 -12.20
C VAL A 70 6.87 12.73 -11.55
N PRO A 71 5.61 13.02 -11.16
CA PRO A 71 5.31 14.25 -10.45
C PRO A 71 5.87 14.20 -9.02
N LYS A 72 6.14 15.37 -8.44
CA LYS A 72 6.51 15.46 -7.02
C LYS A 72 5.32 15.09 -6.14
N ALA A 73 5.58 14.25 -5.14
CA ALA A 73 4.58 13.78 -4.19
C ALA A 73 5.16 13.73 -2.78
N ASP A 74 4.29 13.72 -1.78
CA ASP A 74 4.68 13.60 -0.37
C ASP A 74 4.78 12.14 0.06
N VAL A 75 3.88 11.30 -0.48
CA VAL A 75 3.75 9.88 -0.11
C VAL A 75 3.55 9.00 -1.36
N ILE A 76 4.26 7.88 -1.40
CA ILE A 76 4.05 6.82 -2.39
C ILE A 76 3.47 5.61 -1.67
N ILE A 77 2.36 5.08 -2.17
CA ILE A 77 1.79 3.83 -1.68
C ILE A 77 1.74 2.79 -2.81
N GLY A 78 1.60 1.52 -2.47
CA GLY A 78 1.34 0.50 -3.48
C GLY A 78 1.63 -0.92 -3.05
N GLY A 79 1.11 -1.87 -3.85
CA GLY A 79 1.29 -3.29 -3.63
C GLY A 79 1.90 -3.98 -4.87
N PRO A 80 3.22 -3.90 -5.11
CA PRO A 80 3.82 -4.55 -6.27
C PRO A 80 3.51 -6.05 -6.28
N PRO A 81 3.13 -6.63 -7.43
CA PRO A 81 2.70 -8.02 -7.53
C PRO A 81 3.72 -9.00 -6.99
N CYS A 82 3.24 -9.93 -6.17
CA CYS A 82 4.03 -10.91 -5.45
C CYS A 82 3.93 -12.32 -6.03
N GLN A 83 3.63 -12.47 -7.31
CA GLN A 83 3.38 -13.81 -7.87
C GLN A 83 4.62 -14.72 -7.85
N GLY A 84 5.83 -14.16 -7.73
CA GLY A 84 7.07 -14.90 -7.52
C GLY A 84 7.25 -15.43 -6.08
N PHE A 85 6.55 -14.88 -5.07
CA PHE A 85 6.67 -15.25 -3.65
C PHE A 85 5.51 -16.14 -3.16
N SER A 86 4.47 -16.35 -3.96
CA SER A 86 3.36 -17.20 -3.59
C SER A 86 3.86 -18.63 -3.36
N LEU A 87 3.46 -19.23 -2.25
CA LEU A 87 3.70 -20.66 -1.95
C LEU A 87 3.12 -21.59 -3.02
N LEU A 88 2.22 -21.08 -3.86
CA LEU A 88 1.60 -21.81 -4.97
C LEU A 88 2.45 -21.77 -6.25
N ASN A 89 3.42 -20.87 -6.36
CA ASN A 89 4.30 -20.80 -7.52
C ASN A 89 5.50 -21.74 -7.34
N LYS A 90 5.55 -22.80 -8.13
CA LYS A 90 6.64 -23.80 -8.12
C LYS A 90 7.86 -23.37 -8.96
N ASN A 91 7.70 -22.42 -9.90
CA ASN A 91 8.77 -21.87 -10.73
C ASN A 91 9.15 -20.49 -10.24
N ARG A 92 10.07 -20.42 -9.27
CA ARG A 92 10.44 -19.18 -8.58
C ARG A 92 11.55 -18.38 -9.27
N ASP A 93 12.43 -19.05 -10.00
CA ASP A 93 13.58 -18.39 -10.64
C ASP A 93 13.20 -17.86 -12.03
N GLY A 94 13.51 -16.60 -12.30
CA GLY A 94 13.29 -15.93 -13.58
C GLY A 94 11.88 -15.34 -13.80
N ASP A 95 11.03 -15.25 -12.78
CA ASP A 95 9.74 -14.55 -12.89
C ASP A 95 9.97 -13.03 -12.84
N ALA A 96 9.82 -12.35 -13.99
CA ALA A 96 10.01 -10.90 -14.11
C ALA A 96 9.13 -10.08 -13.13
N ARG A 97 8.00 -10.63 -12.66
CA ARG A 97 7.13 -9.98 -11.68
C ARG A 97 7.74 -9.88 -10.27
N ARG A 98 8.83 -10.59 -10.00
CA ARG A 98 9.59 -10.45 -8.75
C ARG A 98 10.37 -9.14 -8.70
N GLN A 99 10.65 -8.55 -9.85
CA GLN A 99 11.43 -7.32 -9.98
C GLN A 99 10.56 -6.05 -10.00
N LEU A 100 9.22 -6.17 -9.94
CA LEU A 100 8.31 -5.00 -9.98
C LEU A 100 8.43 -4.07 -8.76
N TRP A 101 9.19 -4.45 -7.74
CA TRP A 101 9.61 -3.54 -6.68
C TRP A 101 10.64 -2.51 -7.17
N GLU A 102 11.42 -2.80 -8.23
CA GLU A 102 12.43 -1.88 -8.78
C GLU A 102 11.77 -0.62 -9.36
N PRO A 103 10.82 -0.72 -10.32
CA PRO A 103 10.14 0.47 -10.84
C PRO A 103 9.30 1.19 -9.76
N TYR A 104 8.80 0.49 -8.74
CA TYR A 104 8.21 1.13 -7.57
C TYR A 104 9.23 2.05 -6.86
N MET A 105 10.43 1.55 -6.56
CA MET A 105 11.49 2.32 -5.90
C MET A 105 12.07 3.41 -6.80
N ASP A 106 12.03 3.26 -8.12
CA ASP A 106 12.42 4.30 -9.06
C ASP A 106 11.43 5.47 -9.06
N ILE A 107 10.13 5.21 -8.92
CA ILE A 107 9.12 6.27 -8.71
C ILE A 107 9.33 6.94 -7.35
N VAL A 108 9.60 6.19 -6.28
CA VAL A 108 9.95 6.76 -4.97
C VAL A 108 11.14 7.71 -5.08
N ALA A 109 12.18 7.33 -5.83
CA ALA A 109 13.37 8.17 -6.01
C ALA A 109 13.07 9.46 -6.79
N GLN A 110 12.25 9.37 -7.85
CA GLN A 110 11.99 10.50 -8.75
C GLN A 110 10.92 11.45 -8.20
N SER A 111 10.00 10.97 -7.38
CA SER A 111 8.91 11.77 -6.81
C SER A 111 9.35 12.74 -5.70
N GLU A 112 10.57 12.59 -5.18
CA GLU A 112 11.07 13.32 -4.01
C GLU A 112 10.21 13.08 -2.74
N ALA A 113 9.49 11.95 -2.69
CA ALA A 113 8.61 11.63 -1.57
C ALA A 113 9.37 11.49 -0.24
N SER A 114 8.73 11.92 0.84
CA SER A 114 9.26 11.79 2.20
C SER A 114 8.91 10.45 2.85
N VAL A 115 7.85 9.81 2.38
CA VAL A 115 7.36 8.53 2.92
C VAL A 115 6.96 7.60 1.78
N PHE A 116 7.24 6.33 1.92
CA PHE A 116 6.60 5.30 1.10
C PHE A 116 6.00 4.18 1.96
N VAL A 117 4.92 3.57 1.46
CA VAL A 117 4.26 2.43 2.08
C VAL A 117 4.09 1.32 1.04
N MET A 118 4.77 0.22 1.22
CA MET A 118 4.68 -0.95 0.34
C MET A 118 3.94 -2.09 1.06
N GLU A 119 2.85 -2.55 0.47
CA GLU A 119 2.12 -3.74 0.91
C GLU A 119 2.56 -4.96 0.11
N ASN A 120 2.68 -6.11 0.79
CA ASN A 120 2.97 -7.36 0.10
C ASN A 120 2.54 -8.58 0.93
N VAL A 121 2.69 -9.77 0.39
CA VAL A 121 2.50 -11.00 1.16
C VAL A 121 3.60 -11.16 2.22
N GLN A 122 3.28 -11.83 3.32
CA GLN A 122 4.21 -12.04 4.44
C GLN A 122 5.54 -12.71 4.03
N GLY A 123 5.55 -13.48 2.93
CA GLY A 123 6.73 -14.17 2.42
C GLY A 123 7.84 -13.22 1.95
N LEU A 124 7.50 -12.02 1.52
CA LEU A 124 8.48 -11.02 1.09
C LEU A 124 9.51 -10.72 2.17
N LEU A 125 9.11 -10.57 3.43
CA LEU A 125 10.03 -10.22 4.53
C LEU A 125 11.12 -11.26 4.80
N LYS A 126 11.04 -12.45 4.20
CA LYS A 126 12.01 -13.55 4.31
C LYS A 126 12.74 -13.83 3.00
N SER A 127 12.57 -13.00 2.01
CA SER A 127 13.15 -13.17 0.67
C SER A 127 14.42 -12.35 0.47
N SER A 128 15.19 -12.66 -0.57
CA SER A 128 16.34 -11.86 -1.02
C SER A 128 15.91 -10.47 -1.48
N GLU A 129 14.75 -10.39 -2.14
CA GLU A 129 14.21 -9.14 -2.67
C GLU A 129 13.91 -8.13 -1.55
N PHE A 130 13.56 -8.60 -0.35
CA PHE A 130 13.42 -7.69 0.79
C PHE A 130 14.74 -7.03 1.17
N ASN A 131 15.87 -7.77 1.09
CA ASN A 131 17.19 -7.21 1.33
C ASN A 131 17.55 -6.17 0.25
N ASP A 132 17.17 -6.43 -1.00
CA ASP A 132 17.40 -5.50 -2.11
C ASP A 132 16.57 -4.22 -1.94
N ILE A 133 15.28 -4.36 -1.58
CA ILE A 133 14.40 -3.22 -1.24
C ILE A 133 14.99 -2.41 -0.07
N HIS A 134 15.44 -3.08 0.98
CA HIS A 134 16.05 -2.42 2.13
C HIS A 134 17.31 -1.65 1.74
N SER A 135 18.21 -2.26 0.96
CA SER A 135 19.43 -1.62 0.47
C SER A 135 19.10 -0.41 -0.39
N ARG A 136 18.16 -0.56 -1.33
CA ARG A 136 17.71 0.54 -2.19
C ARG A 136 17.07 1.68 -1.41
N ALA A 137 16.24 1.38 -0.41
CA ALA A 137 15.66 2.39 0.48
C ALA A 137 16.75 3.16 1.22
N THR A 138 17.75 2.46 1.77
CA THR A 138 18.89 3.07 2.47
C THR A 138 19.71 3.97 1.55
N GLU A 139 20.02 3.54 0.33
CA GLU A 139 20.71 4.34 -0.69
C GLU A 139 19.95 5.63 -1.02
N LEU A 140 18.62 5.58 -1.03
CA LEU A 140 17.74 6.72 -1.27
C LEU A 140 17.56 7.60 -0.01
N GLY A 141 18.19 7.27 1.11
CA GLY A 141 18.11 8.02 2.36
C GLY A 141 16.83 7.77 3.17
N PHE A 142 16.21 6.59 3.02
CA PHE A 142 15.08 6.17 3.85
C PHE A 142 15.52 5.22 4.97
N GLU A 143 14.91 5.38 6.13
CA GLU A 143 14.91 4.38 7.18
C GLU A 143 13.60 3.59 7.16
N LEU A 144 13.69 2.26 7.27
CA LEU A 144 12.50 1.41 7.33
C LEU A 144 12.01 1.30 8.78
N LEU A 145 10.77 1.70 9.02
CA LEU A 145 10.10 1.46 10.29
C LEU A 145 9.82 -0.03 10.42
N ASN A 146 10.48 -0.69 11.36
CA ASN A 146 10.32 -2.10 11.74
C ASN A 146 9.29 -2.92 10.91
N PRO A 147 9.66 -3.44 9.72
CA PRO A 147 8.71 -4.09 8.81
C PRO A 147 8.06 -5.29 9.48
N LEU A 148 6.75 -5.42 9.36
CA LEU A 148 6.01 -6.45 10.07
C LEU A 148 4.78 -6.94 9.30
N VAL A 149 4.19 -8.03 9.78
CA VAL A 149 2.97 -8.60 9.22
C VAL A 149 1.77 -8.15 10.03
N LEU A 150 0.86 -7.41 9.40
CA LEU A 150 -0.43 -7.04 9.97
C LEU A 150 -1.52 -7.99 9.49
N ASN A 151 -2.53 -8.19 10.35
CA ASN A 151 -3.74 -8.93 10.00
C ASN A 151 -4.92 -7.95 10.01
N THR A 152 -5.61 -7.81 8.90
CA THR A 152 -6.71 -6.84 8.76
C THR A 152 -7.83 -7.04 9.79
N ALA A 153 -8.05 -8.28 10.25
CA ALA A 153 -9.04 -8.58 11.29
C ALA A 153 -8.74 -7.86 12.61
N ASP A 154 -7.46 -7.63 12.94
CA ASP A 154 -7.04 -6.93 14.16
C ASP A 154 -7.40 -5.43 14.12
N TYR A 155 -7.82 -4.93 12.96
CA TYR A 155 -8.22 -3.54 12.70
C TYR A 155 -9.69 -3.38 12.31
N GLY A 156 -10.53 -4.40 12.59
CA GLY A 156 -11.97 -4.35 12.41
C GLY A 156 -12.47 -4.70 11.00
N VAL A 157 -11.59 -5.15 10.11
CA VAL A 157 -12.01 -5.68 8.80
C VAL A 157 -12.54 -7.11 8.98
N PRO A 158 -13.70 -7.47 8.39
CA PRO A 158 -14.30 -8.81 8.55
C PRO A 158 -13.58 -9.87 7.66
N GLN A 159 -12.27 -9.84 7.64
CA GLN A 159 -11.43 -10.75 6.86
C GLN A 159 -10.09 -10.98 7.57
N THR A 160 -9.70 -12.22 7.72
CA THR A 160 -8.33 -12.56 8.13
C THR A 160 -7.40 -12.51 6.90
N ARG A 161 -6.74 -11.38 6.72
CA ARG A 161 -5.78 -11.16 5.63
C ARG A 161 -4.47 -10.66 6.23
N LYS A 162 -3.43 -11.49 6.15
CA LYS A 162 -2.10 -11.16 6.65
C LYS A 162 -1.24 -10.57 5.53
N ARG A 163 -0.68 -9.38 5.76
CA ARG A 163 0.18 -8.68 4.81
C ARG A 163 1.41 -8.09 5.49
N ALA A 164 2.52 -8.17 4.80
CA ALA A 164 3.70 -7.40 5.13
C ALA A 164 3.44 -5.94 4.78
N ILE A 165 3.74 -5.06 5.72
CA ILE A 165 3.71 -3.61 5.53
C ILE A 165 5.12 -3.10 5.76
N ILE A 166 5.67 -2.44 4.76
CA ILE A 166 6.99 -1.82 4.76
C ILE A 166 6.78 -0.31 4.64
N VAL A 167 7.18 0.42 5.66
CA VAL A 167 7.13 1.89 5.67
C VAL A 167 8.55 2.41 5.68
N GLY A 168 8.90 3.21 4.68
CA GLY A 168 10.15 3.96 4.64
C GLY A 168 9.90 5.44 4.87
N VAL A 169 10.73 6.06 5.69
CA VAL A 169 10.67 7.49 6.00
C VAL A 169 12.04 8.11 5.72
N LYS A 170 12.08 9.25 5.05
CA LYS A 170 13.31 10.00 4.79
C LYS A 170 13.99 10.39 6.11
N THR A 171 15.29 10.12 6.22
CA THR A 171 16.07 10.35 7.45
C THR A 171 16.20 11.83 7.82
N ASP A 172 16.23 12.71 6.84
CA ASP A 172 16.28 14.16 7.04
C ASP A 172 14.94 14.76 7.53
N HIS A 173 13.86 13.96 7.51
CA HIS A 173 12.56 14.33 8.02
C HIS A 173 12.25 13.74 9.39
N PHE A 174 13.10 12.86 9.94
CA PHE A 174 12.88 12.26 11.26
C PHE A 174 12.76 13.29 12.38
N ASP A 175 13.55 14.37 12.33
CA ASP A 175 13.53 15.46 13.31
C ASP A 175 12.25 16.32 13.24
N CYS A 176 11.49 16.20 12.15
CA CYS A 176 10.19 16.88 12.00
C CYS A 176 9.04 16.14 12.67
N PHE A 177 9.25 14.89 13.06
CA PHE A 177 8.26 14.12 13.81
C PHE A 177 8.53 14.23 15.31
N ASP A 178 7.92 15.21 15.98
CA ASP A 178 7.87 15.27 17.46
C ASP A 178 7.27 14.01 18.08
N VAL A 179 6.58 13.23 17.27
CA VAL A 179 6.06 11.90 17.58
C VAL A 179 6.25 11.04 16.33
N VAL A 180 7.22 10.13 16.34
CA VAL A 180 7.19 9.00 15.40
C VAL A 180 5.87 8.29 15.64
N PRO A 181 4.93 8.32 14.69
CA PRO A 181 3.65 7.65 14.90
C PRO A 181 3.92 6.21 15.29
N ALA A 182 3.24 5.71 16.31
CA ALA A 182 3.43 4.33 16.75
C ALA A 182 3.14 3.40 15.56
N PHE A 183 4.21 2.93 14.89
CA PHE A 183 4.08 1.91 13.88
C PHE A 183 4.57 0.58 14.48
N PRO A 184 3.73 -0.45 14.43
CA PRO A 184 2.39 -0.49 13.87
C PRO A 184 1.36 0.28 14.72
N PRO A 185 0.26 0.74 14.11
CA PRO A 185 -0.85 1.28 14.88
C PRO A 185 -1.37 0.20 15.85
N PRO A 186 -1.82 0.56 17.06
CA PRO A 186 -2.34 -0.43 18.01
C PRO A 186 -3.57 -1.14 17.43
N PRO A 187 -3.70 -2.46 17.63
CA PRO A 187 -4.88 -3.19 17.17
C PRO A 187 -6.14 -2.71 17.89
N THR A 188 -7.26 -2.66 17.17
CA THR A 188 -8.57 -2.26 17.68
C THR A 188 -9.47 -3.46 18.02
N HIS A 189 -9.16 -4.64 17.47
CA HIS A 189 -9.89 -5.90 17.64
C HIS A 189 -8.92 -7.04 17.92
N GLN A 190 -9.45 -8.16 18.38
CA GLN A 190 -8.66 -9.35 18.69
C GLN A 190 -9.37 -10.63 18.30
N ASN A 191 -8.59 -11.71 18.14
CA ASN A 191 -9.15 -13.05 17.97
C ASN A 191 -10.07 -13.38 19.15
N PRO A 192 -11.31 -13.84 18.92
CA PRO A 192 -12.24 -14.20 19.98
C PRO A 192 -11.68 -15.20 21.02
N SER A 193 -10.74 -16.04 20.59
CA SER A 193 -10.09 -17.03 21.45
C SER A 193 -8.89 -16.47 22.26
N ALA A 194 -8.52 -15.22 22.08
CA ALA A 194 -7.31 -14.64 22.71
C ALA A 194 -7.52 -14.24 24.20
N GLY A 195 -8.77 -14.16 24.67
CA GLY A 195 -9.07 -13.84 26.08
C GLY A 195 -8.67 -12.44 26.55
N GLY A 196 -8.41 -11.51 25.63
CA GLY A 196 -8.02 -10.12 25.90
C GLY A 196 -9.21 -9.18 26.15
N LYS A 197 -8.93 -7.85 26.18
CA LYS A 197 -9.92 -6.81 26.47
C LYS A 197 -10.46 -6.09 25.23
N LEU A 198 -9.86 -6.31 24.06
CA LEU A 198 -10.33 -5.70 22.82
C LEU A 198 -11.60 -6.37 22.32
N PRO A 199 -12.44 -5.67 21.54
CA PRO A 199 -13.57 -6.27 20.84
C PRO A 199 -13.12 -7.49 20.02
N ALA A 200 -14.00 -8.48 19.89
CA ALA A 200 -13.76 -9.63 19.02
C ALA A 200 -13.67 -9.20 17.55
N TRP A 201 -12.95 -9.97 16.72
CA TRP A 201 -12.96 -9.79 15.28
C TRP A 201 -14.39 -9.72 14.75
N ARG A 202 -14.61 -8.80 13.84
CA ARG A 202 -15.89 -8.63 13.17
C ARG A 202 -16.13 -9.75 12.15
N THR A 203 -17.38 -10.06 11.90
CA THR A 203 -17.78 -11.10 10.97
C THR A 203 -18.32 -10.50 9.67
N VAL A 204 -18.22 -11.24 8.56
CA VAL A 204 -18.82 -10.82 7.28
C VAL A 204 -20.32 -10.56 7.42
N LYS A 205 -21.01 -11.38 8.23
CA LYS A 205 -22.44 -11.24 8.47
C LYS A 205 -22.82 -9.84 8.95
N GLU A 206 -22.04 -9.23 9.83
CA GLU A 206 -22.30 -7.86 10.36
C GLU A 206 -22.30 -6.78 9.27
N PHE A 207 -21.72 -7.07 8.10
CA PHE A 207 -21.56 -6.11 6.99
C PHE A 207 -22.50 -6.37 5.80
N ILE A 208 -23.09 -7.54 5.71
CA ILE A 208 -23.93 -7.92 4.56
C ILE A 208 -25.34 -8.39 4.97
N ASP A 209 -25.66 -8.40 6.27
CA ASP A 209 -26.94 -8.93 6.79
C ASP A 209 -28.16 -8.08 6.36
N ASP A 210 -27.92 -6.83 5.93
CA ASP A 210 -28.92 -5.89 5.40
C ASP A 210 -29.02 -5.90 3.87
N LEU A 211 -28.18 -6.66 3.18
CA LEU A 211 -28.24 -6.80 1.74
C LEU A 211 -29.40 -7.73 1.32
N PRO A 212 -30.05 -7.46 0.15
CA PRO A 212 -31.07 -8.36 -0.36
C PRO A 212 -30.49 -9.75 -0.65
N GLU A 213 -31.36 -10.78 -0.54
CA GLU A 213 -31.01 -12.14 -0.98
C GLU A 213 -30.57 -12.13 -2.44
N PRO A 214 -29.55 -12.91 -2.82
CA PRO A 214 -29.13 -13.00 -4.21
C PRO A 214 -30.26 -13.60 -5.10
N GLU A 215 -30.45 -13.02 -6.26
CA GLU A 215 -31.38 -13.50 -7.29
C GLU A 215 -30.96 -14.84 -7.90
#